data_141e9fa48a6730fde960864b4262f663
#
_entry.id   141e9fa48a6730fde960864b4262f663
#
_cell.length_a   1.000
_cell.length_b   1.000
_cell.length_c   1.000
_cell.angle_alpha   90.00
_cell.angle_beta   90.00
_cell.angle_gamma   90.00
#
_symmetry.space_group_name_H-M   'P 1'
#
loop_
_entity.id
_entity.type
_entity.pdbx_description
1 polymer ?
#
loop_
_entity_poly.entity_id
_entity_poly.type
_entity_poly.pdbx_seq_one_letter_code
_entity_poly.pdbx_strand_id
1 'polypeptide(L)'
;MQNTRTTTTDETEEILPIKATDSEASDIQKYPLDDKEHIASASNPALFATKKTKQKADLPDGIYLSQSDGDDGNTGLDRENAVKTFEQAKSLMEENSFEHVYLCGNYVIDGTEEWDLDGKTLNRYGFISYMIDLKGENSNLTLSNIVIDAENTIKNPDESETGDSIIQAFHGGSLTLNDGAILENNNAQMMGTAVFGINGFNMTMNDGAVIQNNTNHNVHYGGAVTIANNSTFTMNGGLITGNTANRGGGVAVIGSSMVMNGGSIEKNKTYTIGSQFGYGGGIYLADWQDMSGVGENHNQLLTSLPASFVMNGGEISENVAQTYGGGLVTFPQSGNNSPEISVEINNGIIADNEVTDGSGGALAMFFNSTKFRMNG
;
A
#
# COMPACT_ATOMS: atom_id res chain seq x y z
N MET A 1 10.20 -38.68 -47.69
CA MET A 1 10.33 -38.43 -46.24
C MET A 1 10.15 -36.93 -46.06
N GLN A 2 8.97 -36.52 -45.58
CA GLN A 2 8.52 -35.16 -45.56
C GLN A 2 8.90 -34.51 -44.23
N ASN A 3 9.57 -33.36 -44.32
CA ASN A 3 9.78 -32.41 -43.22
C ASN A 3 8.56 -31.53 -43.11
N THR A 4 7.87 -31.58 -41.99
CA THR A 4 6.83 -30.61 -41.64
C THR A 4 7.46 -29.52 -40.76
N ARG A 5 7.45 -28.33 -41.29
CA ARG A 5 7.89 -27.07 -40.65
C ARG A 5 6.65 -26.40 -40.03
N THR A 6 6.61 -26.30 -38.72
CA THR A 6 5.58 -25.51 -38.02
C THR A 6 5.99 -24.03 -38.02
N THR A 7 5.18 -23.22 -38.61
CA THR A 7 5.28 -21.75 -38.58
C THR A 7 4.47 -21.23 -37.39
N THR A 8 5.15 -20.55 -36.48
CA THR A 8 4.52 -19.72 -35.46
C THR A 8 4.19 -18.36 -36.11
N THR A 9 2.93 -18.03 -36.17
CA THR A 9 2.45 -16.70 -36.55
C THR A 9 2.54 -15.77 -35.34
N ASP A 10 3.32 -14.73 -35.51
CA ASP A 10 3.42 -13.59 -34.60
C ASP A 10 2.24 -12.67 -34.95
N GLU A 11 1.21 -12.62 -34.12
CA GLU A 11 0.12 -11.65 -34.26
C GLU A 11 0.41 -10.44 -33.38
N THR A 12 0.87 -9.36 -34.02
CA THR A 12 0.95 -8.04 -33.39
C THR A 12 -0.44 -7.39 -33.50
N GLU A 13 -1.17 -7.31 -32.39
CA GLU A 13 -2.38 -6.51 -32.32
C GLU A 13 -2.06 -5.01 -32.29
N GLU A 14 -2.60 -4.29 -33.24
CA GLU A 14 -2.50 -2.85 -33.40
C GLU A 14 -3.53 -2.16 -32.48
N ILE A 15 -3.06 -1.43 -31.44
CA ILE A 15 -3.94 -0.75 -30.48
C ILE A 15 -4.37 0.59 -31.06
N LEU A 16 -5.64 0.74 -31.34
CA LEU A 16 -6.25 2.02 -31.75
C LEU A 16 -6.55 2.90 -30.51
N PRO A 17 -6.29 4.22 -30.57
CA PRO A 17 -6.55 5.11 -29.44
C PRO A 17 -8.04 5.39 -29.27
N ILE A 18 -8.55 5.15 -28.06
CA ILE A 18 -9.92 5.49 -27.66
C ILE A 18 -9.98 6.98 -27.32
N LYS A 19 -10.85 7.71 -28.00
CA LYS A 19 -11.17 9.11 -27.69
C LYS A 19 -11.91 9.23 -26.36
N ALA A 20 -11.35 10.03 -25.45
CA ALA A 20 -12.04 10.44 -24.23
C ALA A 20 -13.24 11.34 -24.60
N THR A 21 -14.41 11.02 -24.07
CA THR A 21 -15.56 11.92 -24.07
C THR A 21 -15.58 12.69 -22.75
N ASP A 22 -15.56 14.02 -22.87
CA ASP A 22 -15.72 14.95 -21.74
C ASP A 22 -17.03 14.66 -21.00
N SER A 23 -16.94 14.35 -19.70
CA SER A 23 -18.05 14.47 -18.78
C SER A 23 -17.63 15.31 -17.58
N GLU A 24 -18.47 16.25 -17.25
CA GLU A 24 -18.29 17.40 -16.39
C GLU A 24 -17.74 17.11 -14.99
N ALA A 25 -16.88 18.01 -14.50
CA ALA A 25 -16.30 18.05 -13.18
C ALA A 25 -17.33 18.45 -12.11
N SER A 26 -18.24 17.56 -11.72
CA SER A 26 -19.19 17.83 -10.62
C SER A 26 -19.52 16.64 -9.71
N ASP A 27 -18.99 15.46 -9.93
CA ASP A 27 -19.27 14.31 -9.08
C ASP A 27 -18.01 13.85 -8.32
N ILE A 28 -17.71 14.53 -7.19
CA ILE A 28 -16.96 13.90 -6.13
C ILE A 28 -17.91 12.87 -5.51
N GLN A 29 -17.94 11.69 -6.08
CA GLN A 29 -18.72 10.60 -5.52
C GLN A 29 -18.11 10.15 -4.21
N LYS A 30 -18.88 10.35 -3.16
CA LYS A 30 -18.66 9.92 -1.79
C LYS A 30 -18.72 8.39 -1.76
N TYR A 31 -17.60 7.75 -1.47
CA TYR A 31 -17.57 6.29 -1.29
C TYR A 31 -17.64 5.96 0.20
N PRO A 32 -18.63 5.21 0.64
CA PRO A 32 -18.61 4.62 1.97
C PRO A 32 -17.57 3.49 1.99
N LEU A 33 -16.73 3.48 3.02
CA LEU A 33 -15.73 2.41 3.26
C LEU A 33 -16.34 1.15 3.89
N ASP A 34 -17.65 0.99 3.83
CA ASP A 34 -18.34 0.02 4.69
C ASP A 34 -18.66 -1.33 4.06
N ASP A 35 -18.36 -1.59 2.77
CA ASP A 35 -18.68 -2.90 2.22
C ASP A 35 -17.70 -3.33 1.12
N LYS A 36 -17.17 -4.55 1.29
CA LYS A 36 -16.32 -5.25 0.33
C LYS A 36 -16.93 -5.40 -1.07
N GLU A 37 -18.23 -5.16 -1.24
CA GLU A 37 -18.95 -5.35 -2.51
C GLU A 37 -18.99 -4.11 -3.42
N HIS A 38 -18.61 -2.92 -2.94
CA HIS A 38 -18.78 -1.67 -3.70
C HIS A 38 -17.51 -1.00 -4.20
N ILE A 39 -16.34 -1.62 -3.99
CA ILE A 39 -15.09 -1.12 -4.59
C ILE A 39 -14.82 -1.88 -5.88
N ALA A 40 -15.79 -1.91 -6.77
CA ALA A 40 -15.61 -2.47 -8.09
C ALA A 40 -15.19 -1.38 -9.08
N SER A 41 -13.93 -1.47 -9.49
CA SER A 41 -13.40 -1.17 -10.81
C SER A 41 -13.58 0.23 -11.41
N ALA A 42 -12.52 0.97 -11.40
CA ALA A 42 -12.13 1.70 -12.60
C ALA A 42 -10.75 1.18 -13.03
N SER A 43 -10.73 -0.02 -13.58
CA SER A 43 -9.53 -0.58 -14.17
C SER A 43 -9.30 0.05 -15.54
N ASN A 44 -8.19 0.75 -15.71
CA ASN A 44 -7.67 1.04 -17.03
C ASN A 44 -6.59 -0.01 -17.36
N PRO A 45 -6.90 -1.06 -18.13
CA PRO A 45 -5.96 -2.15 -18.39
C PRO A 45 -4.75 -1.75 -19.26
N ALA A 46 -4.73 -0.53 -19.80
CA ALA A 46 -3.67 -0.09 -20.72
C ALA A 46 -2.37 0.39 -20.01
N LEU A 47 -2.31 0.40 -18.68
CA LEU A 47 -1.14 0.89 -17.92
C LEU A 47 -0.20 -0.20 -17.43
N PHE A 48 -0.51 -1.46 -17.70
CA PHE A 48 0.27 -2.58 -17.16
C PHE A 48 1.30 -3.08 -18.17
N ALA A 49 2.58 -2.87 -17.86
CA ALA A 49 3.64 -3.59 -18.56
C ALA A 49 3.54 -5.08 -18.15
N THR A 50 3.27 -5.96 -19.11
CA THR A 50 3.24 -7.40 -18.88
C THR A 50 4.62 -7.89 -18.44
N LYS A 51 4.85 -7.99 -17.14
CA LYS A 51 5.96 -8.79 -16.61
C LYS A 51 5.63 -10.27 -16.85
N LYS A 52 6.59 -11.00 -17.39
CA LYS A 52 6.46 -12.43 -17.60
C LYS A 52 6.37 -13.11 -16.23
N THR A 53 5.21 -13.68 -15.88
CA THR A 53 5.02 -14.43 -14.64
C THR A 53 5.85 -15.71 -14.66
N LYS A 54 6.51 -16.02 -13.56
CA LYS A 54 7.22 -17.27 -13.38
C LYS A 54 6.22 -18.43 -13.35
N GLN A 55 6.57 -19.54 -13.99
CA GLN A 55 5.83 -20.79 -13.85
C GLN A 55 6.36 -21.55 -12.62
N LYS A 56 5.56 -22.47 -12.03
CA LYS A 56 5.96 -23.27 -10.86
C LYS A 56 7.33 -23.97 -11.06
N ALA A 57 7.63 -24.41 -12.28
CA ALA A 57 8.91 -25.05 -12.61
C ALA A 57 10.13 -24.10 -12.56
N ASP A 58 9.90 -22.78 -12.51
CA ASP A 58 10.95 -21.76 -12.51
C ASP A 58 11.15 -21.14 -11.12
N LEU A 59 10.39 -21.58 -10.11
CA LEU A 59 10.52 -21.09 -8.74
C LEU A 59 11.62 -21.83 -7.99
N PRO A 60 12.37 -21.14 -7.12
CA PRO A 60 13.24 -21.78 -6.16
C PRO A 60 12.49 -22.75 -5.24
N ASP A 61 13.21 -23.72 -4.67
CA ASP A 61 12.65 -24.57 -3.64
C ASP A 61 12.21 -23.75 -2.42
N GLY A 62 11.07 -24.10 -1.84
CA GLY A 62 10.49 -23.37 -0.72
C GLY A 62 9.31 -24.10 -0.09
N ILE A 63 8.83 -23.56 1.02
CA ILE A 63 7.71 -24.13 1.77
C ILE A 63 6.41 -23.43 1.39
N TYR A 64 5.38 -24.20 1.13
CA TYR A 64 4.04 -23.71 0.79
C TYR A 64 3.20 -23.59 2.07
N LEU A 65 2.66 -22.38 2.29
CA LEU A 65 1.85 -22.01 3.44
C LEU A 65 0.43 -21.64 2.99
N SER A 66 -0.57 -22.28 3.55
CA SER A 66 -1.99 -21.96 3.32
C SER A 66 -2.77 -22.06 4.63
N GLN A 67 -3.17 -20.94 5.22
CA GLN A 67 -3.93 -20.97 6.47
C GLN A 67 -5.31 -21.63 6.30
N SER A 68 -5.93 -21.48 5.13
CA SER A 68 -7.27 -22.04 4.86
C SER A 68 -7.27 -23.52 4.53
N ASP A 69 -6.29 -23.98 3.75
CA ASP A 69 -6.31 -25.31 3.15
C ASP A 69 -5.15 -26.22 3.62
N GLY A 70 -4.19 -25.65 4.35
CA GLY A 70 -3.02 -26.35 4.84
C GLY A 70 -3.27 -27.20 6.09
N ASP A 71 -2.34 -28.10 6.36
CA ASP A 71 -2.27 -28.91 7.58
C ASP A 71 -0.81 -29.00 8.03
N ASP A 72 -0.53 -28.77 9.32
CA ASP A 72 0.84 -28.78 9.83
C ASP A 72 1.48 -30.17 9.92
N GLY A 73 0.74 -31.22 9.61
CA GLY A 73 1.25 -32.56 9.35
C GLY A 73 1.75 -32.79 7.93
N ASN A 74 1.56 -31.82 7.04
CA ASN A 74 2.01 -31.90 5.65
C ASN A 74 3.51 -31.60 5.50
N THR A 75 4.07 -31.93 4.33
CA THR A 75 5.49 -31.72 4.01
C THR A 75 5.82 -30.26 3.66
N GLY A 76 4.85 -29.46 3.25
CA GLY A 76 5.04 -28.09 2.76
C GLY A 76 5.77 -27.99 1.41
N LEU A 77 6.07 -29.11 0.71
CA LEU A 77 6.92 -29.08 -0.49
C LEU A 77 6.18 -28.73 -1.78
N ASP A 78 4.86 -28.68 -1.74
CA ASP A 78 4.01 -28.22 -2.84
C ASP A 78 2.69 -27.64 -2.28
N ARG A 79 1.88 -27.00 -3.15
CA ARG A 79 0.65 -26.35 -2.75
C ARG A 79 -0.40 -27.32 -2.17
N GLU A 80 -0.49 -28.52 -2.72
CA GLU A 80 -1.44 -29.56 -2.32
C GLU A 80 -1.11 -30.10 -0.92
N ASN A 81 0.16 -30.03 -0.54
CA ASN A 81 0.70 -30.43 0.76
C ASN A 81 1.18 -29.21 1.58
N ALA A 82 0.54 -28.06 1.42
CA ALA A 82 0.87 -26.86 2.15
C ALA A 82 0.68 -27.05 3.66
N VAL A 83 1.52 -26.39 4.46
CA VAL A 83 1.34 -26.28 5.91
C VAL A 83 0.37 -25.17 6.25
N LYS A 84 -0.14 -25.16 7.48
CA LYS A 84 -1.20 -24.24 7.89
C LYS A 84 -0.69 -23.02 8.63
N THR A 85 0.32 -23.18 9.49
CA THR A 85 0.82 -22.11 10.36
C THR A 85 2.15 -21.55 9.87
N PHE A 86 2.39 -20.29 10.20
CA PHE A 86 3.67 -19.63 9.89
C PHE A 86 4.83 -20.32 10.60
N GLU A 87 4.66 -20.72 11.86
CA GLU A 87 5.66 -21.42 12.64
C GLU A 87 6.09 -22.74 12.00
N GLN A 88 5.12 -23.52 11.50
CA GLN A 88 5.44 -24.77 10.83
C GLN A 88 6.15 -24.51 9.48
N ALA A 89 5.73 -23.49 8.74
CA ALA A 89 6.41 -23.11 7.50
C ALA A 89 7.87 -22.70 7.76
N LYS A 90 8.11 -21.90 8.79
CA LYS A 90 9.45 -21.50 9.24
C LYS A 90 10.29 -22.71 9.63
N SER A 91 9.77 -23.60 10.46
CA SER A 91 10.49 -24.82 10.90
C SER A 91 10.92 -25.68 9.71
N LEU A 92 10.01 -25.97 8.79
CA LEU A 92 10.33 -26.76 7.60
C LEU A 92 11.30 -26.06 6.64
N MET A 93 11.20 -24.75 6.50
CA MET A 93 12.12 -23.94 5.70
C MET A 93 13.55 -24.06 6.25
N GLU A 94 13.72 -23.95 7.57
CA GLU A 94 15.01 -24.11 8.25
C GLU A 94 15.55 -25.53 8.10
N GLU A 95 14.73 -26.58 8.34
CA GLU A 95 15.09 -27.98 8.21
C GLU A 95 15.59 -28.34 6.79
N ASN A 96 14.95 -27.76 5.77
CA ASN A 96 15.30 -28.00 4.37
C ASN A 96 16.35 -27.03 3.83
N SER A 97 16.76 -26.01 4.61
CA SER A 97 17.66 -24.94 4.19
C SER A 97 17.13 -24.15 2.97
N PHE A 98 15.82 -23.92 2.93
CA PHE A 98 15.18 -23.12 1.88
C PHE A 98 15.22 -21.63 2.22
N GLU A 99 15.09 -20.79 1.17
CA GLU A 99 15.09 -19.33 1.29
C GLU A 99 13.70 -18.70 1.11
N HIS A 100 12.68 -19.52 0.76
CA HIS A 100 11.37 -19.05 0.38
C HIS A 100 10.24 -19.75 1.14
N VAL A 101 9.25 -18.96 1.58
CA VAL A 101 7.91 -19.42 1.93
C VAL A 101 6.92 -18.88 0.89
N TYR A 102 6.09 -19.72 0.33
CA TYR A 102 5.07 -19.38 -0.67
C TYR A 102 3.69 -19.32 -0.02
N LEU A 103 3.19 -18.12 0.23
CA LEU A 103 1.86 -17.92 0.79
C LEU A 103 0.78 -18.13 -0.29
N CYS A 104 -0.04 -19.16 -0.12
CA CYS A 104 -1.02 -19.66 -1.10
C CYS A 104 -2.45 -19.16 -0.85
N GLY A 105 -2.63 -18.02 -0.25
CA GLY A 105 -3.90 -17.39 0.08
C GLY A 105 -3.73 -16.37 1.20
N ASN A 106 -4.83 -15.79 1.62
CA ASN A 106 -4.83 -14.80 2.68
C ASN A 106 -4.44 -15.46 4.02
N TYR A 107 -3.65 -14.74 4.82
CA TYR A 107 -3.35 -15.12 6.20
C TYR A 107 -4.00 -14.13 7.15
N VAL A 108 -4.82 -14.62 8.07
CA VAL A 108 -5.59 -13.80 9.02
C VAL A 108 -4.93 -13.85 10.39
N ILE A 109 -4.54 -12.69 10.91
CA ILE A 109 -4.03 -12.53 12.27
C ILE A 109 -5.21 -12.24 13.20
N ASP A 110 -5.50 -13.13 14.13
CA ASP A 110 -6.52 -13.00 15.16
C ASP A 110 -5.87 -13.17 16.53
N GLY A 111 -5.18 -12.12 17.00
CA GLY A 111 -4.37 -12.13 18.19
C GLY A 111 -3.00 -11.51 17.96
N THR A 112 -1.98 -11.98 18.67
CA THR A 112 -0.61 -11.44 18.56
C THR A 112 0.31 -12.47 17.91
N GLU A 113 0.96 -12.06 16.82
CA GLU A 113 1.97 -12.86 16.13
C GLU A 113 3.24 -12.04 15.90
N GLU A 114 4.38 -12.72 15.97
CA GLU A 114 5.70 -12.18 15.69
C GLU A 114 6.35 -13.04 14.61
N TRP A 115 6.63 -12.43 13.44
CA TRP A 115 7.20 -13.13 12.31
C TRP A 115 8.63 -12.70 12.05
N ASP A 116 9.52 -13.69 12.01
CA ASP A 116 10.94 -13.55 11.71
C ASP A 116 11.36 -14.74 10.83
N LEU A 117 11.92 -14.49 9.67
CA LEU A 117 12.41 -15.52 8.74
C LEU A 117 13.94 -15.47 8.58
N ASP A 118 14.67 -14.84 9.50
CA ASP A 118 16.14 -14.72 9.42
C ASP A 118 16.62 -14.10 8.09
N GLY A 119 15.90 -13.05 7.64
CA GLY A 119 16.17 -12.34 6.41
C GLY A 119 15.68 -13.01 5.12
N LYS A 120 14.95 -14.13 5.23
CA LYS A 120 14.42 -14.87 4.09
C LYS A 120 13.06 -14.34 3.64
N THR A 121 12.51 -14.89 2.55
CA THR A 121 11.41 -14.27 1.82
C THR A 121 10.09 -15.03 1.97
N LEU A 122 9.03 -14.31 2.33
CA LEU A 122 7.63 -14.71 2.15
C LEU A 122 7.11 -14.16 0.82
N ASN A 123 6.80 -15.03 -0.12
CA ASN A 123 6.33 -14.67 -1.44
C ASN A 123 4.82 -14.86 -1.59
N ARG A 124 4.15 -13.96 -2.31
CA ARG A 124 2.79 -14.21 -2.79
C ARG A 124 2.79 -15.31 -3.84
N TYR A 125 1.83 -16.26 -3.73
CA TYR A 125 1.75 -17.39 -4.65
C TYR A 125 0.34 -17.57 -5.22
N GLY A 126 0.13 -17.13 -6.44
CA GLY A 126 -1.04 -17.49 -7.25
C GLY A 126 -2.38 -16.90 -6.84
N PHE A 127 -2.41 -15.74 -6.16
CA PHE A 127 -3.63 -15.02 -5.84
C PHE A 127 -3.45 -13.51 -5.89
N ILE A 128 -4.54 -12.74 -5.98
CA ILE A 128 -4.53 -11.29 -6.19
C ILE A 128 -5.09 -10.47 -5.02
N SER A 129 -5.54 -11.12 -3.94
CA SER A 129 -6.06 -10.45 -2.75
C SER A 129 -4.92 -9.95 -1.84
N TYR A 130 -5.26 -9.33 -0.71
CA TYR A 130 -4.27 -8.99 0.32
C TYR A 130 -3.56 -10.24 0.84
N MET A 131 -2.32 -10.09 1.29
CA MET A 131 -1.57 -11.22 1.83
C MET A 131 -1.93 -11.47 3.29
N ILE A 132 -1.94 -10.41 4.12
CA ILE A 132 -2.15 -10.50 5.57
C ILE A 132 -3.30 -9.59 5.97
N ASP A 133 -4.23 -10.10 6.78
CA ASP A 133 -5.37 -9.37 7.34
C ASP A 133 -5.28 -9.30 8.86
N LEU A 134 -5.18 -8.10 9.41
CA LEU A 134 -5.37 -7.87 10.84
C LEU A 134 -6.87 -7.79 11.11
N LYS A 135 -7.44 -8.84 11.69
CA LYS A 135 -8.89 -9.07 11.79
C LYS A 135 -9.64 -8.05 12.66
N GLY A 136 -8.97 -7.46 13.64
CA GLY A 136 -9.62 -6.52 14.56
C GLY A 136 -8.67 -5.84 15.54
N GLU A 137 -9.23 -5.07 16.45
CA GLU A 137 -8.51 -4.21 17.41
C GLU A 137 -7.44 -4.95 18.24
N ASN A 138 -7.63 -6.24 18.51
CA ASN A 138 -6.71 -7.07 19.27
C ASN A 138 -5.66 -7.79 18.41
N SER A 139 -5.71 -7.59 17.10
CA SER A 139 -4.75 -8.20 16.18
C SER A 139 -3.47 -7.38 16.15
N ASN A 140 -2.35 -8.02 16.48
CA ASN A 140 -1.04 -7.40 16.55
C ASN A 140 -0.05 -8.23 15.76
N LEU A 141 0.60 -7.62 14.78
CA LEU A 141 1.65 -8.26 14.00
C LEU A 141 2.96 -7.49 14.17
N THR A 142 4.01 -8.20 14.52
CA THR A 142 5.38 -7.69 14.52
C THR A 142 6.18 -8.43 13.47
N LEU A 143 6.85 -7.68 12.59
CA LEU A 143 7.73 -8.21 11.55
C LEU A 143 9.17 -7.80 11.85
N SER A 144 10.10 -8.76 11.81
CA SER A 144 11.54 -8.55 11.94
C SER A 144 12.28 -9.50 11.00
N ASN A 145 13.40 -9.10 10.43
CA ASN A 145 14.24 -9.97 9.60
C ASN A 145 13.43 -10.81 8.58
N ILE A 146 12.50 -10.21 7.87
CA ILE A 146 11.63 -10.87 6.90
C ILE A 146 11.43 -9.99 5.67
N VAL A 147 11.58 -10.57 4.48
CA VAL A 147 11.20 -9.92 3.23
C VAL A 147 9.83 -10.42 2.81
N ILE A 148 8.83 -9.54 2.72
CA ILE A 148 7.54 -9.86 2.12
C ILE A 148 7.53 -9.32 0.70
N ASP A 149 7.80 -10.20 -0.25
CA ASP A 149 7.78 -9.90 -1.68
C ASP A 149 6.39 -10.23 -2.25
N ALA A 150 5.66 -9.20 -2.58
CA ALA A 150 4.29 -9.31 -3.07
C ALA A 150 4.19 -9.37 -4.60
N GLU A 151 5.31 -9.49 -5.31
CA GLU A 151 5.25 -9.85 -6.74
C GLU A 151 4.56 -11.20 -6.88
N ASN A 152 3.49 -11.25 -7.67
CA ASN A 152 2.75 -12.50 -7.84
C ASN A 152 3.61 -13.50 -8.64
N THR A 153 4.18 -14.47 -7.94
CA THR A 153 5.15 -15.42 -8.50
C THR A 153 4.52 -16.44 -9.43
N ILE A 154 3.22 -16.72 -9.24
CA ILE A 154 2.42 -17.55 -10.16
C ILE A 154 1.11 -16.84 -10.44
N LYS A 155 0.77 -16.78 -11.71
CA LYS A 155 -0.44 -16.13 -12.20
C LYS A 155 -1.35 -17.14 -12.85
N ASN A 156 -2.64 -17.09 -12.52
CA ASN A 156 -3.65 -17.74 -13.34
C ASN A 156 -3.85 -16.93 -14.62
N PRO A 157 -4.01 -17.59 -15.78
CA PRO A 157 -4.13 -16.89 -17.06
C PRO A 157 -5.24 -15.84 -17.13
N ASP A 158 -6.29 -15.99 -16.31
CA ASP A 158 -7.46 -15.13 -16.29
C ASP A 158 -7.41 -14.06 -15.18
N GLU A 159 -6.34 -13.97 -14.38
CA GLU A 159 -6.20 -13.02 -13.28
C GLU A 159 -5.38 -11.79 -13.70
N SER A 160 -5.80 -10.61 -13.20
CA SER A 160 -5.02 -9.39 -13.38
C SER A 160 -3.70 -9.48 -12.59
N GLU A 161 -2.69 -8.73 -13.02
CA GLU A 161 -1.39 -8.68 -12.30
C GLU A 161 -1.45 -7.84 -11.02
N THR A 162 -2.58 -7.20 -10.75
CA THR A 162 -2.78 -6.31 -9.63
C THR A 162 -3.43 -7.04 -8.47
N GLY A 163 -2.88 -6.84 -7.29
CA GLY A 163 -3.41 -7.35 -6.03
C GLY A 163 -3.97 -6.25 -5.14
N ASP A 164 -4.39 -6.64 -3.96
CA ASP A 164 -4.67 -5.73 -2.86
C ASP A 164 -3.40 -5.45 -2.06
N SER A 165 -3.50 -4.79 -0.92
CA SER A 165 -2.38 -4.47 -0.03
C SER A 165 -1.60 -5.73 0.40
N ILE A 166 -0.33 -5.58 0.76
CA ILE A 166 0.40 -6.65 1.45
C ILE A 166 -0.29 -6.91 2.79
N ILE A 167 -0.46 -5.85 3.60
CA ILE A 167 -1.11 -5.92 4.91
C ILE A 167 -2.31 -4.99 4.91
N GLN A 168 -3.47 -5.52 5.33
CA GLN A 168 -4.66 -4.71 5.56
C GLN A 168 -5.16 -4.84 6.99
N ALA A 169 -5.82 -3.77 7.51
CA ALA A 169 -6.44 -3.70 8.81
C ALA A 169 -7.69 -2.82 8.75
N PHE A 170 -8.85 -3.43 8.51
CA PHE A 170 -10.13 -2.70 8.39
C PHE A 170 -10.78 -2.35 9.73
N HIS A 171 -10.41 -3.02 10.79
CA HIS A 171 -11.07 -2.92 12.10
C HIS A 171 -10.09 -2.62 13.24
N GLY A 172 -9.13 -1.73 13.00
CA GLY A 172 -8.08 -1.44 13.96
C GLY A 172 -6.95 -2.48 13.94
N GLY A 173 -6.35 -2.71 15.11
CA GLY A 173 -5.18 -3.57 15.24
C GLY A 173 -3.86 -2.80 15.19
N SER A 174 -2.75 -3.50 15.29
CA SER A 174 -1.43 -2.88 15.22
C SER A 174 -0.42 -3.66 14.38
N LEU A 175 0.45 -2.91 13.71
CA LEU A 175 1.58 -3.41 12.94
C LEU A 175 2.87 -2.76 13.43
N THR A 176 3.87 -3.56 13.74
CA THR A 176 5.22 -3.08 14.02
C THR A 176 6.19 -3.66 13.00
N LEU A 177 6.94 -2.79 12.33
CA LEU A 177 8.04 -3.16 11.45
C LEU A 177 9.36 -2.84 12.13
N ASN A 178 10.17 -3.86 12.40
CA ASN A 178 11.49 -3.73 13.01
C ASN A 178 12.60 -3.93 11.97
N ASP A 179 13.84 -3.91 12.43
CA ASP A 179 15.04 -4.13 11.62
C ASP A 179 14.92 -5.38 10.73
N GLY A 180 15.30 -5.23 9.47
CA GLY A 180 15.23 -6.27 8.46
C GLY A 180 13.83 -6.64 7.96
N ALA A 181 12.76 -5.97 8.43
CA ALA A 181 11.43 -6.13 7.85
C ALA A 181 11.32 -5.33 6.54
N ILE A 182 11.07 -6.01 5.42
CA ILE A 182 10.95 -5.39 4.08
C ILE A 182 9.59 -5.75 3.47
N LEU A 183 8.82 -4.73 3.04
CA LEU A 183 7.58 -4.90 2.29
C LEU A 183 7.77 -4.36 0.88
N GLU A 184 7.71 -5.22 -0.13
CA GLU A 184 8.10 -4.79 -1.49
C GLU A 184 7.33 -5.41 -2.64
N ASN A 185 7.51 -4.77 -3.82
CA ASN A 185 7.11 -5.25 -5.15
C ASN A 185 5.60 -5.52 -5.31
N ASN A 186 4.75 -4.91 -4.47
CA ASN A 186 3.31 -5.04 -4.66
C ASN A 186 2.80 -4.12 -5.77
N ASN A 187 1.88 -4.67 -6.55
CA ASN A 187 1.17 -3.96 -7.60
C ASN A 187 -0.32 -4.00 -7.27
N ALA A 188 -0.87 -2.90 -6.72
CA ALA A 188 -2.21 -2.88 -6.15
C ALA A 188 -3.17 -1.94 -6.88
N GLN A 189 -4.47 -2.26 -6.82
CA GLN A 189 -5.56 -1.38 -7.26
C GLN A 189 -6.39 -0.84 -6.09
N MET A 190 -6.13 -1.28 -4.87
CA MET A 190 -6.81 -0.83 -3.67
C MET A 190 -6.05 0.30 -2.98
N MET A 191 -6.64 0.91 -1.94
CA MET A 191 -5.97 1.90 -1.11
C MET A 191 -4.83 1.25 -0.33
N GLY A 192 -3.66 1.94 -0.27
CA GLY A 192 -2.47 1.42 0.39
C GLY A 192 -1.85 0.22 -0.32
N THR A 193 -0.62 0.33 -0.74
CA THR A 193 -0.02 -0.74 -1.52
C THR A 193 0.68 -1.76 -0.63
N ALA A 194 1.54 -1.31 0.27
CA ALA A 194 2.15 -2.20 1.25
C ALA A 194 1.25 -2.34 2.48
N VAL A 195 0.77 -1.21 3.03
CA VAL A 195 -0.06 -1.22 4.24
C VAL A 195 -1.31 -0.36 4.04
N PHE A 196 -2.47 -0.93 4.33
CA PHE A 196 -3.73 -0.22 4.42
C PHE A 196 -4.37 -0.44 5.79
N GLY A 197 -4.47 0.62 6.60
CA GLY A 197 -5.03 0.55 7.95
C GLY A 197 -6.06 1.64 8.23
N ILE A 198 -7.22 1.26 8.79
CA ILE A 198 -8.31 2.18 9.12
C ILE A 198 -8.93 1.87 10.48
N ASN A 199 -9.79 2.79 10.94
CA ASN A 199 -10.65 2.59 12.11
C ASN A 199 -9.85 2.35 13.41
N GLY A 200 -8.86 3.23 13.69
CA GLY A 200 -8.04 3.12 14.89
C GLY A 200 -6.83 2.20 14.74
N PHE A 201 -6.42 1.88 13.53
CA PHE A 201 -5.21 1.12 13.27
C PHE A 201 -3.95 1.88 13.75
N ASN A 202 -3.00 1.15 14.32
CA ASN A 202 -1.75 1.71 14.83
C ASN A 202 -0.56 1.08 14.12
N MET A 203 0.25 1.90 13.44
CA MET A 203 1.48 1.45 12.80
C MET A 203 2.70 2.05 13.47
N THR A 204 3.71 1.22 13.70
CA THR A 204 5.04 1.64 14.12
C THR A 204 6.08 1.11 13.13
N MET A 205 6.98 1.99 12.67
CA MET A 205 8.11 1.63 11.83
C MET A 205 9.40 2.06 12.52
N ASN A 206 10.31 1.12 12.72
CA ASN A 206 11.57 1.32 13.42
C ASN A 206 12.77 1.31 12.46
N ASP A 207 13.95 1.60 12.98
CA ASP A 207 15.20 1.56 12.21
C ASP A 207 15.39 0.22 11.53
N GLY A 208 15.96 0.24 10.32
CA GLY A 208 16.22 -0.94 9.50
C GLY A 208 15.02 -1.53 8.76
N ALA A 209 13.78 -1.09 9.06
CA ALA A 209 12.61 -1.48 8.30
C ALA A 209 12.54 -0.75 6.95
N VAL A 210 12.03 -1.41 5.90
CA VAL A 210 11.96 -0.84 4.54
C VAL A 210 10.60 -1.12 3.89
N ILE A 211 10.03 -0.09 3.25
CA ILE A 211 8.85 -0.23 2.37
C ILE A 211 9.23 0.32 1.01
N GLN A 212 9.34 -0.54 -0.01
CA GLN A 212 9.90 -0.13 -1.29
C GLN A 212 9.24 -0.73 -2.52
N ASN A 213 9.35 -0.01 -3.65
CA ASN A 213 8.96 -0.50 -4.98
C ASN A 213 7.50 -0.97 -5.09
N ASN A 214 6.61 -0.40 -4.28
CA ASN A 214 5.19 -0.71 -4.35
C ASN A 214 4.47 0.29 -5.26
N THR A 215 3.60 -0.20 -6.14
CA THR A 215 2.87 0.63 -7.11
C THR A 215 1.36 0.51 -6.90
N ASN A 216 0.69 1.64 -6.73
CA ASN A 216 -0.76 1.73 -6.58
C ASN A 216 -1.40 2.33 -7.83
N HIS A 217 -2.43 1.67 -8.35
CA HIS A 217 -3.18 2.13 -9.52
C HIS A 217 -4.56 2.70 -9.17
N ASN A 218 -4.84 2.91 -7.88
CA ASN A 218 -6.09 3.55 -7.45
C ASN A 218 -6.05 5.06 -7.70
N VAL A 219 -7.16 5.60 -8.19
CA VAL A 219 -7.28 7.02 -8.56
C VAL A 219 -7.52 7.97 -7.38
N HIS A 220 -7.84 7.45 -6.19
CA HIS A 220 -8.29 8.31 -5.09
C HIS A 220 -7.32 8.39 -3.92
N TYR A 221 -6.88 7.27 -3.38
CA TYR A 221 -6.01 7.22 -2.23
C TYR A 221 -5.05 6.04 -2.37
N GLY A 222 -3.78 6.28 -2.20
CA GLY A 222 -2.88 5.17 -2.25
C GLY A 222 -1.45 5.63 -2.10
N GLY A 223 -0.91 5.45 -0.94
CA GLY A 223 0.52 5.48 -0.72
C GLY A 223 1.05 4.06 -0.61
N ALA A 224 2.35 3.92 -0.46
CA ALA A 224 2.86 2.66 0.03
C ALA A 224 2.23 2.33 1.39
N VAL A 225 2.08 3.33 2.24
CA VAL A 225 1.30 3.28 3.49
C VAL A 225 0.09 4.20 3.38
N THR A 226 -1.09 3.69 3.62
CA THR A 226 -2.31 4.50 3.80
C THR A 226 -2.90 4.22 5.17
N ILE A 227 -3.06 5.28 5.97
CA ILE A 227 -3.80 5.23 7.23
C ILE A 227 -4.99 6.18 7.16
N ALA A 228 -6.16 5.71 7.61
CA ALA A 228 -7.38 6.51 7.57
C ALA A 228 -8.24 6.33 8.82
N ASN A 229 -9.18 7.24 9.02
CA ASN A 229 -10.21 7.17 10.04
C ASN A 229 -9.66 6.89 11.45
N ASN A 230 -9.09 7.93 12.09
CA ASN A 230 -8.59 7.90 13.47
C ASN A 230 -7.46 6.88 13.71
N SER A 231 -6.66 6.61 12.70
CA SER A 231 -5.49 5.73 12.78
C SER A 231 -4.21 6.52 13.08
N THR A 232 -3.15 5.82 13.48
CA THR A 232 -1.87 6.46 13.80
C THR A 232 -0.71 5.76 13.08
N PHE A 233 0.27 6.55 12.64
CA PHE A 233 1.53 6.03 12.14
C PHE A 233 2.69 6.73 12.86
N THR A 234 3.51 5.96 13.57
CA THR A 234 4.74 6.43 14.19
C THR A 234 5.93 5.87 13.44
N MET A 235 6.70 6.75 12.79
CA MET A 235 7.95 6.39 12.13
C MET A 235 9.12 6.82 13.01
N ASN A 236 9.71 5.87 13.71
CA ASN A 236 10.89 6.11 14.55
C ASN A 236 12.19 6.07 13.73
N GLY A 237 12.17 5.34 12.62
CA GLY A 237 13.28 5.16 11.70
C GLY A 237 12.82 4.41 10.45
N GLY A 238 13.76 3.81 9.74
CA GLY A 238 13.49 3.03 8.53
C GLY A 238 13.38 3.86 7.24
N LEU A 239 12.99 3.23 6.15
CA LEU A 239 13.03 3.79 4.81
C LEU A 239 11.76 3.48 4.01
N ILE A 240 11.09 4.53 3.49
CA ILE A 240 9.97 4.40 2.56
C ILE A 240 10.43 4.98 1.23
N THR A 241 10.71 4.11 0.21
CA THR A 241 11.38 4.57 -1.01
C THR A 241 10.89 3.90 -2.29
N GLY A 242 10.98 4.63 -3.39
CA GLY A 242 10.71 4.08 -4.73
C GLY A 242 9.26 3.66 -4.97
N ASN A 243 8.33 4.08 -4.09
CA ASN A 243 6.93 3.74 -4.24
C ASN A 243 6.20 4.73 -5.16
N THR A 244 5.13 4.25 -5.80
CA THR A 244 4.39 5.05 -6.78
C THR A 244 2.88 4.95 -6.53
N ALA A 245 2.18 6.10 -6.50
CA ALA A 245 0.73 6.17 -6.30
C ALA A 245 0.11 7.38 -6.99
N ASN A 246 -1.21 7.57 -6.90
CA ASN A 246 -1.84 8.82 -7.33
C ASN A 246 -1.75 9.90 -6.23
N ARG A 247 -1.92 9.55 -4.97
CA ARG A 247 -1.84 10.47 -3.83
C ARG A 247 -1.01 9.87 -2.71
N GLY A 248 0.01 10.64 -2.25
CA GLY A 248 0.94 10.19 -1.25
C GLY A 248 1.82 9.05 -1.74
N GLY A 249 2.75 9.29 -2.67
CA GLY A 249 3.60 8.22 -3.22
C GLY A 249 4.23 7.35 -2.13
N GLY A 250 4.72 7.97 -1.05
CA GLY A 250 5.17 7.28 0.16
C GLY A 250 4.02 6.99 1.12
N VAL A 251 3.36 8.04 1.64
CA VAL A 251 2.38 7.92 2.72
C VAL A 251 1.14 8.76 2.43
N ALA A 252 -0.05 8.20 2.66
CA ALA A 252 -1.32 8.91 2.70
C ALA A 252 -1.91 8.85 4.12
N VAL A 253 -2.18 10.02 4.70
CA VAL A 253 -2.73 10.21 6.05
C VAL A 253 -4.08 10.90 5.93
N ILE A 254 -5.18 10.22 6.24
CA ILE A 254 -6.52 10.70 5.95
C ILE A 254 -7.37 10.65 7.23
N GLY A 255 -7.70 11.83 7.80
CA GLY A 255 -8.40 11.90 9.09
C GLY A 255 -7.68 11.14 10.20
N SER A 256 -6.36 11.20 10.21
CA SER A 256 -5.47 10.37 11.01
C SER A 256 -4.23 11.15 11.40
N SER A 257 -3.34 10.55 12.17
CA SER A 257 -2.14 11.21 12.67
C SER A 257 -0.87 10.49 12.31
N MET A 258 0.15 11.23 11.86
CA MET A 258 1.49 10.69 11.64
C MET A 258 2.51 11.47 12.46
N VAL A 259 3.42 10.74 13.10
CA VAL A 259 4.60 11.29 13.79
C VAL A 259 5.85 10.67 13.18
N MET A 260 6.75 11.51 12.69
CA MET A 260 8.06 11.12 12.17
C MET A 260 9.15 11.57 13.14
N ASN A 261 9.73 10.61 13.84
CA ASN A 261 10.83 10.85 14.78
C ASN A 261 12.21 10.67 14.13
N GLY A 262 12.27 9.92 13.03
CA GLY A 262 13.48 9.61 12.28
C GLY A 262 13.16 8.87 10.99
N GLY A 263 14.19 8.36 10.32
CA GLY A 263 14.07 7.63 9.05
C GLY A 263 13.98 8.52 7.83
N SER A 264 13.68 7.94 6.68
CA SER A 264 13.60 8.64 5.40
C SER A 264 12.37 8.25 4.58
N ILE A 265 11.71 9.25 4.00
CA ILE A 265 10.67 9.10 2.98
C ILE A 265 11.22 9.75 1.70
N GLU A 266 11.72 8.91 0.78
CA GLU A 266 12.47 9.42 -0.36
C GLU A 266 12.14 8.73 -1.66
N LYS A 267 12.38 9.43 -2.80
CA LYS A 267 12.25 8.87 -4.15
C LYS A 267 10.89 8.26 -4.46
N ASN A 268 9.85 8.64 -3.70
CA ASN A 268 8.49 8.23 -3.98
C ASN A 268 7.86 9.16 -5.01
N LYS A 269 6.91 8.63 -5.79
CA LYS A 269 6.35 9.38 -6.93
C LYS A 269 4.83 9.35 -6.91
N THR A 270 4.25 10.46 -7.40
CA THR A 270 2.83 10.46 -7.79
C THR A 270 2.67 10.72 -9.27
N TYR A 271 1.56 10.22 -9.82
CA TYR A 271 1.23 10.38 -11.23
C TYR A 271 -0.26 10.62 -11.40
N THR A 272 -0.61 11.23 -12.52
CA THR A 272 -2.02 11.47 -12.88
C THR A 272 -2.65 10.22 -13.47
N ILE A 273 -3.84 9.88 -13.02
CA ILE A 273 -4.66 8.80 -13.57
C ILE A 273 -5.94 9.41 -14.14
N GLY A 274 -6.11 9.38 -15.45
CA GLY A 274 -7.23 10.04 -16.13
C GLY A 274 -7.27 11.55 -15.83
N SER A 275 -8.34 12.01 -15.18
CA SER A 275 -8.50 13.41 -14.75
C SER A 275 -8.03 13.65 -13.30
N GLN A 276 -7.54 12.64 -12.59
CA GLN A 276 -7.12 12.74 -11.20
C GLN A 276 -5.62 13.06 -11.11
N PHE A 277 -5.33 14.25 -10.63
CA PHE A 277 -3.96 14.75 -10.52
C PHE A 277 -3.16 14.05 -9.43
N GLY A 278 -1.83 13.95 -9.62
CA GLY A 278 -0.91 13.37 -8.66
C GLY A 278 -0.48 14.38 -7.57
N TYR A 279 -0.76 14.08 -6.31
CA TYR A 279 -0.49 14.94 -5.16
C TYR A 279 0.37 14.27 -4.10
N GLY A 280 1.32 15.01 -3.51
CA GLY A 280 2.13 14.56 -2.38
C GLY A 280 3.08 13.42 -2.76
N GLY A 281 4.21 13.72 -3.39
CA GLY A 281 5.18 12.69 -3.78
C GLY A 281 5.64 11.85 -2.58
N GLY A 282 6.01 12.51 -1.47
CA GLY A 282 6.31 11.87 -0.20
C GLY A 282 5.04 11.60 0.61
N ILE A 283 4.35 12.67 1.03
CA ILE A 283 3.20 12.59 1.97
C ILE A 283 1.99 13.35 1.42
N TYR A 284 0.83 12.69 1.48
CA TYR A 284 -0.48 13.30 1.28
C TYR A 284 -1.24 13.33 2.60
N LEU A 285 -1.66 14.52 3.03
CA LEU A 285 -2.36 14.75 4.29
C LEU A 285 -3.73 15.36 4.02
N ALA A 286 -4.80 14.67 4.41
CA ALA A 286 -6.17 15.09 4.16
C ALA A 286 -7.08 14.83 5.36
N ASP A 287 -8.11 15.67 5.52
CA ASP A 287 -9.20 15.39 6.44
C ASP A 287 -10.04 14.21 5.93
N TRP A 288 -10.75 13.56 6.82
CA TRP A 288 -11.68 12.51 6.51
C TRP A 288 -13.09 12.93 6.85
N GLN A 289 -14.02 12.72 5.94
CA GLN A 289 -15.43 12.88 6.22
C GLN A 289 -16.01 11.50 6.55
N ASP A 290 -16.35 11.29 7.82
CA ASP A 290 -17.00 10.05 8.24
C ASP A 290 -18.40 9.95 7.59
N MET A 291 -18.57 8.93 6.77
CA MET A 291 -19.82 8.60 6.08
C MET A 291 -20.58 7.47 6.75
N SER A 292 -20.07 6.89 7.84
CA SER A 292 -20.68 5.73 8.52
C SER A 292 -22.07 6.00 9.10
N GLY A 293 -22.48 7.27 9.22
CA GLY A 293 -23.81 7.69 9.67
C GLY A 293 -24.81 8.00 8.56
N VAL A 294 -24.47 7.82 7.29
CA VAL A 294 -25.39 8.07 6.16
C VAL A 294 -26.25 6.81 5.90
N GLY A 295 -27.09 6.46 6.87
CA GLY A 295 -28.24 5.60 6.68
C GLY A 295 -29.47 6.40 6.22
N GLU A 296 -30.63 5.76 6.09
CA GLU A 296 -31.87 6.31 5.54
C GLU A 296 -32.40 7.62 6.19
N ASN A 297 -31.73 8.14 7.23
CA ASN A 297 -32.05 9.40 7.91
C ASN A 297 -30.89 10.40 7.73
N HIS A 298 -30.88 11.15 6.65
CA HIS A 298 -29.91 12.17 6.28
C HIS A 298 -29.67 13.34 7.27
N ASN A 299 -29.99 13.21 8.54
CA ASN A 299 -29.92 14.26 9.55
C ASN A 299 -28.78 14.10 10.59
N GLN A 300 -27.87 13.14 10.43
CA GLN A 300 -26.68 13.12 11.27
C GLN A 300 -25.62 14.06 10.71
N LEU A 301 -25.09 14.94 11.56
CA LEU A 301 -23.93 15.75 11.25
C LEU A 301 -22.77 14.81 10.95
N LEU A 302 -22.30 14.84 9.70
CA LEU A 302 -21.08 14.16 9.28
C LEU A 302 -19.92 14.70 10.12
N THR A 303 -19.31 13.87 10.94
CA THR A 303 -18.11 14.25 11.69
C THR A 303 -16.92 14.16 10.73
N SER A 304 -16.31 15.30 10.45
CA SER A 304 -15.04 15.31 9.72
C SER A 304 -13.91 15.11 10.72
N LEU A 305 -12.98 14.21 10.42
CA LEU A 305 -11.81 13.96 11.25
C LEU A 305 -10.61 14.76 10.72
N PRO A 306 -9.90 15.48 11.62
CA PRO A 306 -8.70 16.22 11.25
C PRO A 306 -7.56 15.25 10.92
N ALA A 307 -6.61 15.72 10.11
CA ALA A 307 -5.35 15.04 9.92
C ALA A 307 -4.20 15.83 10.55
N SER A 308 -3.17 15.13 11.01
CA SER A 308 -1.99 15.76 11.57
C SER A 308 -0.70 15.08 11.16
N PHE A 309 0.34 15.88 10.97
CA PHE A 309 1.70 15.43 10.76
C PHE A 309 2.64 16.22 11.68
N VAL A 310 3.47 15.48 12.44
CA VAL A 310 4.52 16.05 13.29
C VAL A 310 5.86 15.46 12.87
N MET A 311 6.81 16.28 12.51
CA MET A 311 8.18 15.90 12.19
C MET A 311 9.12 16.33 13.29
N ASN A 312 9.65 15.38 14.04
CA ASN A 312 10.63 15.59 15.10
C ASN A 312 12.07 15.31 14.63
N GLY A 313 12.22 14.67 13.50
CA GLY A 313 13.49 14.31 12.88
C GLY A 313 13.28 13.55 11.59
N GLY A 314 14.37 13.09 10.99
CA GLY A 314 14.35 12.33 9.74
C GLY A 314 14.40 13.21 8.49
N GLU A 315 14.11 12.61 7.34
CA GLU A 315 14.28 13.25 6.05
C GLU A 315 13.09 12.93 5.10
N ILE A 316 12.61 13.95 4.39
CA ILE A 316 11.65 13.85 3.30
C ILE A 316 12.33 14.44 2.05
N SER A 317 12.87 13.57 1.18
CA SER A 317 13.71 14.07 0.08
C SER A 317 13.51 13.33 -1.23
N GLU A 318 13.89 13.96 -2.32
CA GLU A 318 13.88 13.39 -3.68
C GLU A 318 12.51 12.81 -4.11
N ASN A 319 11.41 13.22 -3.45
CA ASN A 319 10.08 12.78 -3.84
C ASN A 319 9.54 13.64 -4.99
N VAL A 320 8.78 13.03 -5.88
CA VAL A 320 8.28 13.69 -7.07
C VAL A 320 6.75 13.66 -7.09
N ALA A 321 6.13 14.83 -7.02
CA ALA A 321 4.69 14.95 -7.31
C ALA A 321 4.48 15.45 -8.74
N GLN A 322 3.43 14.96 -9.39
CA GLN A 322 3.10 15.51 -10.69
C GLN A 322 2.57 16.94 -10.58
N THR A 323 1.69 17.22 -9.61
CA THR A 323 1.00 18.51 -9.59
C THR A 323 1.29 19.36 -8.35
N TYR A 324 1.21 18.80 -7.14
CA TYR A 324 1.41 19.60 -5.92
C TYR A 324 2.12 18.80 -4.82
N GLY A 325 3.04 19.50 -4.11
CA GLY A 325 3.70 19.02 -2.93
C GLY A 325 4.62 17.83 -3.19
N GLY A 326 5.78 18.06 -3.78
CA GLY A 326 6.79 17.02 -3.99
C GLY A 326 7.10 16.27 -2.70
N GLY A 327 7.40 16.99 -1.61
CA GLY A 327 7.61 16.41 -0.29
C GLY A 327 6.29 16.11 0.42
N LEU A 328 5.49 17.15 0.70
CA LEU A 328 4.22 17.02 1.43
C LEU A 328 3.15 17.94 0.84
N VAL A 329 1.92 17.44 0.80
CA VAL A 329 0.74 18.25 0.48
C VAL A 329 -0.33 18.11 1.57
N THR A 330 -0.98 19.23 1.94
CA THR A 330 -2.24 19.22 2.70
C THR A 330 -3.40 19.44 1.73
N PHE A 331 -4.43 18.61 1.79
CA PHE A 331 -5.56 18.71 0.89
C PHE A 331 -6.89 18.52 1.63
N PRO A 332 -7.53 19.61 2.11
CA PRO A 332 -8.84 19.52 2.75
C PRO A 332 -9.91 19.04 1.75
N GLN A 333 -10.59 17.96 2.08
CA GLN A 333 -11.61 17.36 1.20
C GLN A 333 -13.01 17.88 1.46
N SER A 334 -13.30 18.29 2.70
CA SER A 334 -14.63 18.77 3.11
C SER A 334 -14.90 20.24 2.73
N GLY A 335 -14.03 20.85 1.94
CA GLY A 335 -14.16 22.24 1.50
C GLY A 335 -14.13 23.24 2.66
N ASN A 336 -15.07 24.19 2.70
CA ASN A 336 -15.10 25.24 3.73
C ASN A 336 -15.42 24.74 5.15
N ASN A 337 -15.86 23.49 5.30
CA ASN A 337 -16.18 22.85 6.57
C ASN A 337 -15.12 21.83 7.00
N SER A 338 -13.99 21.76 6.30
CA SER A 338 -12.89 20.88 6.67
C SER A 338 -12.39 21.19 8.08
N PRO A 339 -12.19 20.18 8.93
CA PRO A 339 -11.50 20.37 10.18
C PRO A 339 -10.05 20.83 9.94
N GLU A 340 -9.44 21.39 10.96
CA GLU A 340 -8.06 21.88 10.86
C GLU A 340 -7.09 20.74 10.58
N ILE A 341 -6.39 20.80 9.44
CA ILE A 341 -5.23 19.96 9.18
C ILE A 341 -4.01 20.61 9.82
N SER A 342 -3.23 19.88 10.61
CA SER A 342 -2.06 20.44 11.27
C SER A 342 -0.76 19.82 10.77
N VAL A 343 0.22 20.66 10.50
CA VAL A 343 1.60 20.29 10.16
C VAL A 343 2.54 20.98 11.11
N GLU A 344 3.31 20.23 11.86
CA GLU A 344 4.33 20.74 12.78
C GLU A 344 5.69 20.14 12.44
N ILE A 345 6.67 21.00 12.18
CA ILE A 345 8.05 20.62 11.90
C ILE A 345 8.93 21.15 13.03
N ASN A 346 9.39 20.26 13.88
CA ASN A 346 10.25 20.57 15.01
C ASN A 346 11.73 20.42 14.68
N ASN A 347 12.06 19.44 13.83
CA ASN A 347 13.40 19.16 13.34
C ASN A 347 13.33 18.26 12.11
N GLY A 348 14.44 18.11 11.38
CA GLY A 348 14.54 17.24 10.22
C GLY A 348 14.86 18.00 8.93
N ILE A 349 14.87 17.28 7.83
CA ILE A 349 15.25 17.79 6.51
C ILE A 349 14.09 17.56 5.53
N ILE A 350 13.70 18.59 4.79
CA ILE A 350 12.81 18.48 3.63
C ILE A 350 13.55 19.11 2.44
N ALA A 351 14.12 18.29 1.57
CA ALA A 351 15.00 18.75 0.52
C ALA A 351 14.78 18.01 -0.82
N ASP A 352 15.19 18.62 -1.89
CA ASP A 352 15.29 18.01 -3.22
C ASP A 352 13.99 17.37 -3.75
N ASN A 353 12.84 17.78 -3.20
CA ASN A 353 11.54 17.32 -3.65
C ASN A 353 11.07 18.13 -4.87
N GLU A 354 10.51 17.47 -5.85
CA GLU A 354 10.17 18.03 -7.16
C GLU A 354 8.66 18.00 -7.42
N VAL A 355 8.19 18.99 -8.19
CA VAL A 355 6.87 18.99 -8.83
C VAL A 355 7.08 19.18 -10.33
N THR A 356 6.57 18.24 -11.14
CA THR A 356 6.83 18.25 -12.59
C THR A 356 5.88 19.14 -13.38
N ASP A 357 4.64 19.33 -12.93
CA ASP A 357 3.61 20.12 -13.64
C ASP A 357 2.72 20.90 -12.65
N GLY A 358 3.32 21.75 -11.80
CA GLY A 358 2.55 22.47 -10.81
C GLY A 358 3.39 23.30 -9.83
N SER A 359 3.13 23.16 -8.53
CA SER A 359 3.75 24.02 -7.52
C SER A 359 3.99 23.32 -6.18
N GLY A 360 4.97 23.85 -5.41
CA GLY A 360 5.26 23.42 -4.05
C GLY A 360 6.17 22.20 -4.00
N GLY A 361 7.41 22.32 -4.49
CA GLY A 361 8.38 21.23 -4.47
C GLY A 361 8.53 20.61 -3.09
N ALA A 362 8.86 21.36 -2.06
CA ALA A 362 8.95 20.86 -0.69
C ALA A 362 7.55 20.63 -0.08
N LEU A 363 6.74 21.70 -0.03
CA LEU A 363 5.43 21.73 0.66
C LEU A 363 4.40 22.45 -0.21
N ALA A 364 3.19 21.91 -0.27
CA ALA A 364 2.02 22.61 -0.80
C ALA A 364 0.87 22.56 0.22
N MET A 365 0.32 23.70 0.58
CA MET A 365 -0.76 23.80 1.56
C MET A 365 -1.97 24.45 0.94
N PHE A 366 -3.07 23.71 0.90
CA PHE A 366 -4.33 24.19 0.36
C PHE A 366 -5.27 24.64 1.43
N PHE A 367 -5.91 25.82 1.20
CA PHE A 367 -7.00 26.41 1.95
C PHE A 367 -6.70 26.88 3.38
N ASN A 368 -7.65 27.67 3.92
CA ASN A 368 -7.55 28.35 5.20
C ASN A 368 -7.64 27.42 6.43
N SER A 369 -7.85 26.12 6.23
CA SER A 369 -7.97 25.13 7.30
C SER A 369 -6.67 24.39 7.62
N THR A 370 -5.55 24.81 7.06
CA THR A 370 -4.24 24.21 7.39
C THR A 370 -3.50 25.08 8.40
N LYS A 371 -3.11 24.51 9.52
CA LYS A 371 -2.22 25.13 10.50
C LYS A 371 -0.81 24.60 10.33
N PHE A 372 0.10 25.50 10.06
CA PHE A 372 1.52 25.17 9.89
C PHE A 372 2.35 25.81 10.99
N ARG A 373 3.24 25.02 11.59
CA ARG A 373 4.22 25.47 12.57
C ARG A 373 5.60 24.93 12.23
N MET A 374 6.60 25.78 12.29
CA MET A 374 8.00 25.40 12.21
C MET A 374 8.71 25.94 13.45
N ASN A 375 9.35 25.05 14.19
CA ASN A 375 10.08 25.34 15.42
C ASN A 375 11.56 25.00 15.16
N GLY A 376 12.36 25.95 14.70
CA GLY A 376 13.76 25.66 14.41
C GLY A 376 14.57 26.91 14.23
#